data_c02782a01da0224c26946c30eec31226
#
_entry.id   c02782a01da0224c26946c30eec31226
#
_cell.length_a   1.000
_cell.length_b   1.000
_cell.length_c   1.000
_cell.angle_alpha   90.00
_cell.angle_beta   90.00
_cell.angle_gamma   90.00
#
_symmetry.space_group_name_H-M   'P 1'
#
loop_
_entity.id
_entity.type
_entity.pdbx_description
1 polymer ?
#
loop_
_entity_poly.entity_id
_entity_poly.type
_entity_poly.pdbx_seq_one_letter_code
_entity_poly.pdbx_strand_id
1 'polypeptide(L)'
;RVLIGIALVMTLIIMRPVWTDIYQNAFKPYDADQITLDVAVEKAEKPLRKFMLAQTRESDLEQMLRISGESLKMKPEEVPFTILMPAFVLSELNTAFQIGFMLFIPFLVIDLVVASVLMAMGMMMLSPLIISLPFKLMVFVLVDGWAMTVGTLAASFSGG
;
A
#
# COMPACT_ATOMS: atom_id res chain seq x y z
N ARG A 1 -3.75 -17.08 -0.53
CA ARG A 1 -2.39 -17.48 -0.12
C ARG A 1 -1.33 -17.00 -1.12
N VAL A 2 -1.60 -17.12 -2.42
CA VAL A 2 -0.69 -16.59 -3.45
C VAL A 2 -0.55 -15.08 -3.33
N LEU A 3 -1.65 -14.37 -3.09
CA LEU A 3 -1.62 -12.91 -2.91
C LEU A 3 -0.80 -12.50 -1.70
N ILE A 4 -0.90 -13.23 -0.59
CA ILE A 4 -0.10 -12.97 0.61
C ILE A 4 1.38 -13.19 0.30
N GLY A 5 1.72 -14.24 -0.42
CA GLY A 5 3.10 -14.51 -0.85
C GLY A 5 3.67 -13.40 -1.72
N ILE A 6 2.91 -12.94 -2.70
CA ILE A 6 3.32 -11.82 -3.57
C ILE A 6 3.50 -10.56 -2.74
N ALA A 7 2.59 -10.26 -1.82
CA ALA A 7 2.67 -9.08 -0.94
C ALA A 7 3.93 -9.11 -0.08
N LEU A 8 4.25 -10.24 0.51
CA LEU A 8 5.46 -10.40 1.33
C LEU A 8 6.74 -10.21 0.52
N VAL A 9 6.83 -10.84 -0.65
CA VAL A 9 8.00 -10.72 -1.52
C VAL A 9 8.17 -9.28 -1.99
N MET A 10 7.09 -8.63 -2.42
CA MET A 10 7.11 -7.23 -2.86
C MET A 10 7.50 -6.29 -1.73
N THR A 11 7.04 -6.55 -0.51
CA THR A 11 7.41 -5.75 0.66
C THR A 11 8.92 -5.83 0.91
N LEU A 12 9.50 -7.01 0.84
CA LEU A 12 10.95 -7.20 1.00
C LEU A 12 11.74 -6.44 -0.06
N ILE A 13 11.27 -6.45 -1.31
CA ILE A 13 11.93 -5.75 -2.41
C ILE A 13 11.83 -4.23 -2.24
N ILE A 14 10.64 -3.71 -1.96
CA ILE A 14 10.36 -2.28 -1.82
C ILE A 14 11.12 -1.69 -0.64
N MET A 15 11.16 -2.41 0.48
CA MET A 15 11.81 -1.96 1.71
C MET A 15 13.30 -2.32 1.78
N ARG A 16 13.89 -2.81 0.70
CA ARG A 16 15.30 -3.20 0.66
C ARG A 16 16.26 -2.10 1.17
N PRO A 17 16.12 -0.82 0.76
CA PRO A 17 16.97 0.24 1.31
C PRO A 17 16.84 0.41 2.82
N VAL A 18 15.63 0.25 3.36
CA VAL A 18 15.35 0.35 4.80
C VAL A 18 16.03 -0.80 5.54
N TRP A 19 15.86 -2.04 5.07
CA TRP A 19 16.49 -3.21 5.69
C TRP A 19 18.01 -3.16 5.65
N THR A 20 18.57 -2.70 4.52
CA THR A 20 20.01 -2.56 4.36
C THR A 20 20.57 -1.54 5.35
N ASP A 21 19.93 -0.40 5.50
CA ASP A 21 20.33 0.64 6.45
C ASP A 21 20.26 0.11 7.89
N ILE A 22 19.17 -0.55 8.27
CA ILE A 22 19.01 -1.13 9.60
C ILE A 22 20.10 -2.16 9.86
N TYR A 23 20.37 -3.04 8.90
CA TYR A 23 21.38 -4.08 9.05
C TYR A 23 22.78 -3.48 9.25
N GLN A 24 23.17 -2.51 8.42
CA GLN A 24 24.51 -1.96 8.46
C GLN A 24 24.75 -1.02 9.65
N ASN A 25 23.75 -0.25 10.05
CA ASN A 25 23.92 0.82 11.03
C ASN A 25 23.43 0.45 12.43
N ALA A 26 22.58 -0.56 12.56
CA ALA A 26 22.04 -0.98 13.84
C ALA A 26 22.44 -2.42 14.20
N PHE A 27 22.08 -3.38 13.36
CA PHE A 27 22.27 -4.80 13.68
C PHE A 27 23.74 -5.19 13.68
N LYS A 28 24.50 -4.86 12.62
CA LYS A 28 25.90 -5.23 12.49
C LYS A 28 26.78 -4.63 13.58
N PRO A 29 26.66 -3.31 13.91
CA PRO A 29 27.40 -2.74 15.04
C PRO A 29 27.00 -3.36 16.39
N TYR A 30 25.72 -3.69 16.58
CA TYR A 30 25.26 -4.35 17.81
C TYR A 30 25.87 -5.75 17.94
N ASP A 31 25.85 -6.53 16.87
CA ASP A 31 26.41 -7.89 16.87
C ASP A 31 27.93 -7.88 17.11
N ALA A 32 28.61 -6.83 16.68
CA ALA A 32 30.03 -6.62 16.90
C ALA A 32 30.35 -5.98 18.27
N ASP A 33 29.37 -5.84 19.15
CA ASP A 33 29.49 -5.24 20.49
C ASP A 33 30.00 -3.79 20.49
N GLN A 34 29.83 -3.07 19.37
CA GLN A 34 30.23 -1.67 19.25
C GLN A 34 29.22 -0.69 19.84
N ILE A 35 27.94 -1.09 19.92
CA ILE A 35 26.85 -0.27 20.46
C ILE A 35 25.97 -1.11 21.37
N THR A 36 25.23 -0.43 22.25
CA THR A 36 24.26 -1.08 23.15
C THR A 36 22.95 -1.38 22.41
N LEU A 37 22.09 -2.20 23.01
CA LEU A 37 20.77 -2.52 22.46
C LEU A 37 19.92 -1.25 22.28
N ASP A 38 19.94 -0.35 23.25
CA ASP A 38 19.15 0.88 23.20
C ASP A 38 19.57 1.76 21.99
N VAL A 39 20.87 1.89 21.77
CA VAL A 39 21.40 2.64 20.62
C VAL A 39 21.07 1.91 19.30
N ALA A 40 21.11 0.60 19.27
CA ALA A 40 20.78 -0.20 18.10
C ALA A 40 19.30 -0.01 17.71
N VAL A 41 18.39 -0.05 18.70
CA VAL A 41 16.96 0.16 18.48
C VAL A 41 16.71 1.58 17.95
N GLU A 42 17.36 2.59 18.52
CA GLU A 42 17.24 3.98 18.06
C GLU A 42 17.73 4.13 16.60
N LYS A 43 18.85 3.53 16.27
CA LYS A 43 19.39 3.57 14.89
C LYS A 43 18.54 2.78 13.90
N ALA A 44 17.89 1.72 14.34
CA ALA A 44 16.96 0.96 13.51
C ALA A 44 15.65 1.72 13.26
N GLU A 45 15.19 2.48 14.25
CA GLU A 45 13.96 3.27 14.13
C GLU A 45 14.08 4.38 13.09
N LYS A 46 15.23 5.03 12.96
CA LYS A 46 15.40 6.17 12.05
C LYS A 46 15.06 5.87 10.59
N PRO A 47 15.63 4.84 9.94
CA PRO A 47 15.26 4.55 8.55
C PRO A 47 13.80 4.14 8.40
N LEU A 48 13.27 3.42 9.36
CA LEU A 48 11.87 3.00 9.36
C LEU A 48 10.95 4.21 9.47
N ARG A 49 11.24 5.13 10.39
CA ARG A 49 10.50 6.38 10.58
C ARG A 49 10.54 7.23 9.30
N LYS A 50 11.70 7.36 8.69
CA LYS A 50 11.87 8.10 7.43
C LYS A 50 11.00 7.51 6.32
N PHE A 51 10.99 6.19 6.18
CA PHE A 51 10.14 5.50 5.20
C PHE A 51 8.67 5.77 5.47
N MET A 52 8.23 5.62 6.72
CA MET A 52 6.83 5.81 7.10
C MET A 52 6.38 7.25 6.88
N LEU A 53 7.21 8.24 7.22
CA LEU A 53 6.91 9.66 7.00
C LEU A 53 6.78 9.97 5.51
N ALA A 54 7.64 9.39 4.67
CA ALA A 54 7.60 9.59 3.23
C ALA A 54 6.31 9.03 2.60
N GLN A 55 5.74 7.98 3.18
CA GLN A 55 4.52 7.34 2.67
C GLN A 55 3.24 7.88 3.32
N THR A 56 3.34 8.57 4.45
CA THR A 56 2.18 9.09 5.18
C THR A 56 1.77 10.44 4.62
N ARG A 57 0.47 10.58 4.29
CA ARG A 57 -0.10 11.86 3.86
C ARG A 57 -0.16 12.83 5.04
N GLU A 58 0.12 14.09 4.77
CA GLU A 58 0.07 15.14 5.78
C GLU A 58 -1.30 15.22 6.45
N SER A 59 -2.37 15.10 5.67
CA SER A 59 -3.74 15.13 6.19
C SER A 59 -4.04 13.98 7.15
N ASP A 60 -3.52 12.79 6.88
CA ASP A 60 -3.71 11.62 7.74
C ASP A 60 -2.92 11.77 9.03
N LEU A 61 -1.72 12.32 8.96
CA LEU A 61 -0.89 12.60 10.13
C LEU A 61 -1.56 13.64 11.03
N GLU A 62 -2.06 14.72 10.45
CA GLU A 62 -2.79 15.77 11.18
C GLU A 62 -4.03 15.21 11.86
N GLN A 63 -4.78 14.33 11.18
CA GLN A 63 -5.97 13.71 11.76
C GLN A 63 -5.61 12.87 12.99
N MET A 64 -4.54 12.09 12.92
CA MET A 64 -4.09 11.28 14.06
C MET A 64 -3.57 12.13 15.21
N LEU A 65 -2.86 13.23 14.91
CA LEU A 65 -2.44 14.18 15.93
C LEU A 65 -3.65 14.82 16.64
N ARG A 66 -4.67 15.18 15.88
CA ARG A 66 -5.91 15.74 16.42
C ARG A 66 -6.64 14.75 17.32
N ILE A 67 -6.76 13.51 16.90
CA ILE A 67 -7.43 12.46 17.68
C ILE A 67 -6.67 12.19 18.98
N SER A 68 -5.35 12.22 18.93
CA SER A 68 -4.51 11.95 20.10
C SER A 68 -4.39 13.14 21.06
N GLY A 69 -4.90 14.31 20.66
CA GLY A 69 -4.79 15.53 21.46
C GLY A 69 -3.44 16.22 21.40
N GLU A 70 -2.56 15.78 20.51
CA GLU A 70 -1.24 16.39 20.34
C GLU A 70 -1.30 17.65 19.49
N SER A 71 -0.23 18.46 19.58
CA SER A 71 -0.14 19.72 18.83
C SER A 71 -0.01 19.46 17.32
N LEU A 72 -0.86 20.12 16.53
CA LEU A 72 -0.78 20.06 15.06
C LEU A 72 0.46 20.79 14.51
N LYS A 73 1.14 21.58 15.34
CA LYS A 73 2.37 22.29 14.96
C LYS A 73 3.63 21.46 15.17
N MET A 74 3.48 20.23 15.66
CA MET A 74 4.59 19.34 15.89
C MET A 74 5.28 19.01 14.56
N LYS A 75 6.62 19.02 14.56
CA LYS A 75 7.39 18.65 13.38
C LYS A 75 7.21 17.16 13.09
N PRO A 76 7.16 16.74 11.81
CA PRO A 76 6.98 15.33 11.49
C PRO A 76 8.00 14.40 12.14
N GLU A 77 9.24 14.86 12.28
CA GLU A 77 10.32 14.08 12.88
C GLU A 77 10.13 13.87 14.39
N GLU A 78 9.32 14.72 15.03
CA GLU A 78 9.06 14.68 16.48
C GLU A 78 7.80 13.90 16.84
N VAL A 79 7.02 13.47 15.84
CA VAL A 79 5.77 12.74 16.06
C VAL A 79 6.07 11.38 16.72
N PRO A 80 5.40 11.05 17.85
CA PRO A 80 5.59 9.74 18.48
C PRO A 80 5.27 8.60 17.52
N PHE A 81 6.01 7.51 17.64
CA PHE A 81 5.80 6.35 16.80
C PHE A 81 4.39 5.75 16.93
N THR A 82 3.80 5.86 18.12
CA THR A 82 2.44 5.41 18.41
C THR A 82 1.36 6.19 17.64
N ILE A 83 1.67 7.43 17.20
CA ILE A 83 0.79 8.24 16.37
C ILE A 83 1.14 8.07 14.89
N LEU A 84 2.42 7.97 14.57
CA LEU A 84 2.90 7.81 13.21
C LEU A 84 2.43 6.48 12.59
N MET A 85 2.48 5.39 13.34
CA MET A 85 2.10 4.08 12.84
C MET A 85 0.63 4.02 12.36
N PRO A 86 -0.37 4.45 13.16
CA PRO A 86 -1.75 4.52 12.66
C PRO A 86 -1.93 5.43 11.46
N ALA A 87 -1.25 6.58 11.45
CA ALA A 87 -1.30 7.51 10.32
C ALA A 87 -0.75 6.88 9.04
N PHE A 88 0.35 6.16 9.15
CA PHE A 88 0.95 5.41 8.05
C PHE A 88 0.00 4.35 7.52
N VAL A 89 -0.58 3.54 8.40
CA VAL A 89 -1.54 2.49 8.02
C VAL A 89 -2.75 3.09 7.32
N LEU A 90 -3.30 4.19 7.85
CA LEU A 90 -4.43 4.88 7.24
C LEU A 90 -4.08 5.39 5.84
N SER A 91 -2.91 5.99 5.66
CA SER A 91 -2.45 6.46 4.35
C SER A 91 -2.27 5.30 3.37
N GLU A 92 -1.67 4.20 3.80
CA GLU A 92 -1.47 3.02 2.96
C GLU A 92 -2.79 2.38 2.54
N LEU A 93 -3.77 2.30 3.45
CA LEU A 93 -5.11 1.81 3.13
C LEU A 93 -5.79 2.71 2.10
N ASN A 94 -5.72 4.03 2.28
CA ASN A 94 -6.26 4.99 1.33
C ASN A 94 -5.66 4.80 -0.06
N THR A 95 -4.34 4.68 -0.14
CA THR A 95 -3.63 4.47 -1.40
C THR A 95 -4.03 3.14 -2.03
N ALA A 96 -4.10 2.08 -1.24
CA ALA A 96 -4.50 0.76 -1.72
C ALA A 96 -5.92 0.76 -2.30
N PHE A 97 -6.86 1.41 -1.63
CA PHE A 97 -8.24 1.52 -2.12
C PHE A 97 -8.33 2.35 -3.40
N GLN A 98 -7.58 3.44 -3.49
CA GLN A 98 -7.54 4.24 -4.71
C GLN A 98 -7.00 3.45 -5.90
N ILE A 99 -5.92 2.72 -5.72
CA ILE A 99 -5.34 1.85 -6.75
C ILE A 99 -6.32 0.75 -7.14
N GLY A 100 -6.92 0.09 -6.14
CA GLY A 100 -7.91 -0.96 -6.39
C GLY A 100 -9.13 -0.45 -7.15
N PHE A 101 -9.62 0.73 -6.80
CA PHE A 101 -10.73 1.35 -7.50
C PHE A 101 -10.38 1.64 -8.96
N MET A 102 -9.21 2.21 -9.21
CA MET A 102 -8.76 2.49 -10.59
C MET A 102 -8.62 1.23 -11.43
N LEU A 103 -8.15 0.14 -10.82
CA LEU A 103 -8.05 -1.15 -11.51
C LEU A 103 -9.42 -1.80 -11.72
N PHE A 104 -10.39 -1.47 -10.88
CA PHE A 104 -11.76 -1.99 -10.97
C PHE A 104 -12.58 -1.32 -12.06
N ILE A 105 -12.30 -0.05 -12.41
CA ILE A 105 -13.10 0.72 -13.38
C ILE A 105 -13.29 -0.01 -14.72
N PRO A 106 -12.25 -0.58 -15.39
CA PRO A 106 -12.46 -1.33 -16.63
C PRO A 106 -13.43 -2.49 -16.50
N PHE A 107 -13.39 -3.19 -15.35
CA PHE A 107 -14.28 -4.32 -15.10
C PHE A 107 -15.72 -3.86 -14.86
N LEU A 108 -15.90 -2.71 -14.20
CA LEU A 108 -17.20 -2.12 -14.00
C LEU A 108 -17.84 -1.73 -15.35
N VAL A 109 -17.04 -1.17 -16.26
CA VAL A 109 -17.52 -0.83 -17.62
C VAL A 109 -17.99 -2.08 -18.35
N ILE A 110 -17.26 -3.19 -18.25
CA ILE A 110 -17.64 -4.47 -18.85
C ILE A 110 -18.98 -4.96 -18.26
N ASP A 111 -19.15 -4.89 -16.94
CA ASP A 111 -20.40 -5.28 -16.27
C ASP A 111 -21.59 -4.46 -16.78
N LEU A 112 -21.42 -3.15 -16.91
CA LEU A 112 -22.47 -2.25 -17.39
C LEU A 112 -22.82 -2.52 -18.85
N VAL A 113 -21.83 -2.75 -19.71
CA VAL A 113 -22.05 -3.08 -21.12
C VAL A 113 -22.81 -4.41 -21.25
N VAL A 114 -22.37 -5.43 -20.54
CA VAL A 114 -23.04 -6.74 -20.56
C VAL A 114 -24.48 -6.63 -20.05
N ALA A 115 -24.69 -5.94 -18.95
CA ALA A 115 -26.03 -5.71 -18.39
C ALA A 115 -26.94 -4.99 -19.39
N SER A 116 -26.43 -3.95 -20.05
CA SER A 116 -27.19 -3.18 -21.03
C SER A 116 -27.58 -4.03 -22.23
N VAL A 117 -26.67 -4.84 -22.76
CA VAL A 117 -26.93 -5.76 -23.88
C VAL A 117 -27.98 -6.80 -23.49
N LEU A 118 -27.86 -7.41 -22.31
CA LEU A 118 -28.83 -8.41 -21.85
C LEU A 118 -30.22 -7.80 -21.67
N MET A 119 -30.32 -6.58 -21.12
CA MET A 119 -31.59 -5.87 -20.98
C MET A 119 -32.21 -5.55 -22.33
N ALA A 120 -31.39 -5.09 -23.29
CA ALA A 120 -31.86 -4.78 -24.65
C ALA A 120 -32.39 -6.04 -25.37
N MET A 121 -31.81 -7.20 -25.05
CA MET A 121 -32.26 -8.48 -25.63
C MET A 121 -33.43 -9.11 -24.86
N GLY A 122 -33.91 -8.47 -23.79
CA GLY A 122 -34.98 -9.00 -22.96
C GLY A 122 -34.57 -10.14 -22.03
N MET A 123 -33.29 -10.37 -21.84
CA MET A 123 -32.71 -11.42 -21.01
C MET A 123 -32.51 -10.97 -19.56
N MET A 124 -33.55 -10.43 -18.93
CA MET A 124 -33.47 -9.86 -17.57
C MET A 124 -33.23 -10.91 -16.49
N MET A 125 -33.53 -12.18 -16.79
CA MET A 125 -33.36 -13.29 -15.84
C MET A 125 -31.92 -13.82 -15.76
N LEU A 126 -31.05 -13.46 -16.70
CA LEU A 126 -29.65 -13.86 -16.69
C LEU A 126 -28.84 -12.94 -15.82
N SER A 127 -27.87 -13.51 -15.07
CA SER A 127 -26.97 -12.74 -14.24
C SER A 127 -25.90 -12.03 -15.10
N PRO A 128 -25.87 -10.70 -15.15
CA PRO A 128 -24.82 -9.97 -15.88
C PRO A 128 -23.43 -10.26 -15.34
N LEU A 129 -23.29 -10.50 -14.03
CA LEU A 129 -22.01 -10.78 -13.39
C LEU A 129 -21.40 -12.09 -13.88
N ILE A 130 -22.22 -13.16 -14.01
CA ILE A 130 -21.76 -14.46 -14.48
C ILE A 130 -21.36 -14.40 -15.95
N ILE A 131 -22.15 -13.71 -16.78
CA ILE A 131 -21.88 -13.61 -18.22
C ILE A 131 -20.68 -12.74 -18.50
N SER A 132 -20.45 -11.68 -17.70
CA SER A 132 -19.32 -10.79 -17.87
C SER A 132 -17.99 -11.39 -17.42
N LEU A 133 -18.01 -12.44 -16.58
CA LEU A 133 -16.80 -13.02 -15.98
C LEU A 133 -15.77 -13.49 -17.03
N PRO A 134 -16.12 -14.23 -18.10
CA PRO A 134 -15.14 -14.58 -19.13
C PRO A 134 -14.50 -13.37 -19.80
N PHE A 135 -15.27 -12.32 -20.05
CA PHE A 135 -14.76 -11.09 -20.66
C PHE A 135 -13.81 -10.34 -19.73
N LYS A 136 -14.12 -10.31 -18.43
CA LYS A 136 -13.24 -9.72 -17.42
C LYS A 136 -11.91 -10.44 -17.34
N LEU A 137 -11.92 -11.77 -17.29
CA LEU A 137 -10.72 -12.58 -17.26
C LEU A 137 -9.89 -12.38 -18.53
N MET A 138 -10.54 -12.32 -19.69
CA MET A 138 -9.88 -12.06 -20.96
C MET A 138 -9.19 -10.69 -20.99
N VAL A 139 -9.89 -9.64 -20.57
CA VAL A 139 -9.32 -8.28 -20.48
C VAL A 139 -8.15 -8.24 -19.50
N PHE A 140 -8.29 -8.88 -18.34
CA PHE A 140 -7.21 -8.94 -17.34
C PHE A 140 -5.95 -9.57 -17.91
N VAL A 141 -6.09 -10.66 -18.66
CA VAL A 141 -4.97 -11.33 -19.32
C VAL A 141 -4.38 -10.46 -20.43
N LEU A 142 -5.23 -9.86 -21.28
CA LEU A 142 -4.79 -9.05 -22.42
C LEU A 142 -4.00 -7.80 -22.00
N VAL A 143 -4.40 -7.15 -20.91
CA VAL A 143 -3.69 -5.96 -20.40
C VAL A 143 -2.57 -6.32 -19.43
N ASP A 144 -2.24 -7.60 -19.29
CA ASP A 144 -1.25 -8.08 -18.33
C ASP A 144 -1.53 -7.55 -16.93
N GLY A 145 -2.74 -7.83 -16.43
CA GLY A 145 -3.28 -7.24 -15.20
C GLY A 145 -2.42 -7.49 -13.98
N TRP A 146 -1.78 -8.64 -13.87
CA TRP A 146 -0.89 -8.94 -12.75
C TRP A 146 0.33 -8.01 -12.73
N ALA A 147 0.99 -7.83 -13.89
CA ALA A 147 2.14 -6.94 -13.99
C ALA A 147 1.73 -5.48 -13.74
N MET A 148 0.58 -5.07 -14.27
CA MET A 148 0.04 -3.73 -14.06
C MET A 148 -0.28 -3.49 -12.58
N THR A 149 -0.91 -4.44 -11.91
CA THR A 149 -1.24 -4.34 -10.48
C THR A 149 0.02 -4.22 -9.63
N VAL A 150 0.96 -5.13 -9.82
CA VAL A 150 2.23 -5.13 -9.08
C VAL A 150 3.03 -3.87 -9.39
N GLY A 151 3.11 -3.48 -10.67
CA GLY A 151 3.84 -2.28 -11.10
C GLY A 151 3.25 -1.00 -10.52
N THR A 152 1.92 -0.86 -10.51
CA THR A 152 1.25 0.31 -9.94
C THR A 152 1.47 0.41 -8.43
N LEU A 153 1.35 -0.71 -7.73
CA LEU A 153 1.60 -0.75 -6.28
C LEU A 153 3.05 -0.39 -5.96
N ALA A 154 4.01 -0.96 -6.69
CA ALA A 154 5.43 -0.67 -6.49
C ALA A 154 5.76 0.80 -6.77
N ALA A 155 5.21 1.36 -7.85
CA ALA A 155 5.43 2.76 -8.23
C ALA A 155 4.90 3.74 -7.19
N SER A 156 3.86 3.38 -6.42
CA SER A 156 3.31 4.23 -5.37
C SER A 156 4.32 4.49 -4.24
N PHE A 157 5.30 3.61 -4.07
CA PHE A 157 6.34 3.76 -3.06
C PHE A 157 7.58 4.51 -3.57
N SER A 158 7.79 4.55 -4.89
CA SER A 158 8.95 5.20 -5.49
C SER A 158 8.68 6.64 -5.93
N GLY A 159 7.42 7.04 -6.04
CA GLY A 159 7.02 8.37 -6.46
C GLY A 159 6.92 9.40 -5.35
N GLY A 160 7.26 9.02 -4.14
CA GLY A 160 7.19 9.90 -2.98
C GLY A 160 8.50 10.60 -2.68
#